data_8fc3325b81bd4f38213bd6419f11969e
#
_entry.id   8fc3325b81bd4f38213bd6419f11969e
#
_cell.length_a   1.000
_cell.length_b   1.000
_cell.length_c   1.000
_cell.angle_alpha   90.00
_cell.angle_beta   90.00
_cell.angle_gamma   90.00
#
_symmetry.space_group_name_H-M   'P 1'
#
loop_
_entity.id
_entity.type
_entity.pdbx_description
1 polymer ?
#
loop_
_entity_poly.entity_id
_entity_poly.type
_entity_poly.pdbx_seq_one_letter_code
_entity_poly.pdbx_strand_id
1 'polypeptide(L)'
;MPNNKNASLGKIHRFSWVSLLVCWMIWILNAYDREIVLRLGPTISKHFDLSADQWGTVATVVMLALAVLDIPGSIWSDRYGGGWKRARFQVPLVLGYTALSFLSGFKALSGSLASFIALRVGVNLGAGWGEPVGVSNTAEWWPVERRGFALGAHHTGYPIGAMLSGIVXXXXXXVS
;
A
#
# COMPACT_ATOMS: atom_id res chain seq x y z
N MET A 1 14.17 -25.58 -31.80
CA MET A 1 13.55 -25.39 -30.48
C MET A 1 12.61 -26.56 -30.22
N PRO A 2 12.82 -27.38 -29.19
CA PRO A 2 11.90 -28.48 -28.92
C PRO A 2 10.56 -27.91 -28.44
N ASN A 3 9.53 -28.27 -29.19
CA ASN A 3 8.15 -27.93 -28.90
C ASN A 3 7.67 -28.76 -27.71
N ASN A 4 7.95 -28.29 -26.49
CA ASN A 4 7.51 -29.02 -25.30
C ASN A 4 6.05 -28.63 -24.97
N LYS A 5 5.11 -29.11 -25.79
CA LYS A 5 3.67 -28.92 -25.57
C LYS A 5 3.15 -29.62 -24.30
N ASN A 6 4.01 -30.39 -23.61
CA ASN A 6 3.69 -31.15 -22.40
C ASN A 6 4.36 -30.61 -21.14
N ALA A 7 4.77 -29.30 -21.15
CA ALA A 7 5.12 -28.67 -19.91
C ALA A 7 3.86 -28.70 -19.03
N SER A 8 3.79 -29.65 -18.13
CA SER A 8 2.74 -29.72 -17.11
C SER A 8 2.63 -28.32 -16.51
N LEU A 9 1.48 -27.71 -16.65
CA LEU A 9 1.16 -26.46 -15.97
C LEU A 9 1.61 -26.65 -14.51
N GLY A 10 2.73 -26.05 -14.15
CA GLY A 10 3.38 -26.26 -12.87
C GLY A 10 2.33 -26.18 -11.76
N LYS A 11 2.29 -27.22 -10.94
CA LYS A 11 1.34 -27.27 -9.81
C LYS A 11 1.54 -26.04 -8.96
N ILE A 12 0.51 -25.17 -8.88
CA ILE A 12 0.56 -23.98 -8.05
C ILE A 12 0.70 -24.41 -6.59
N HIS A 13 1.78 -24.01 -5.96
CA HIS A 13 2.05 -24.35 -4.56
C HIS A 13 1.08 -23.61 -3.63
N ARG A 14 0.69 -24.27 -2.52
CA ARG A 14 -0.23 -23.62 -1.55
C ARG A 14 0.29 -22.25 -1.06
N PHE A 15 1.60 -22.09 -0.92
CA PHE A 15 2.20 -20.83 -0.51
C PHE A 15 2.05 -19.73 -1.57
N SER A 16 1.87 -20.04 -2.84
CA SER A 16 1.58 -19.05 -3.88
C SER A 16 0.24 -18.37 -3.61
N TRP A 17 -0.77 -19.14 -3.22
CA TRP A 17 -2.08 -18.59 -2.86
C TRP A 17 -2.03 -17.78 -1.56
N VAL A 18 -1.28 -18.27 -0.56
CA VAL A 18 -1.10 -17.54 0.71
C VAL A 18 -0.38 -16.20 0.46
N SER A 19 0.71 -16.22 -0.33
CA SER A 19 1.46 -15.01 -0.68
C SER A 19 0.56 -14.02 -1.42
N LEU A 20 -0.20 -14.49 -2.41
CA LEU A 20 -1.13 -13.63 -3.16
C LEU A 20 -2.18 -13.01 -2.23
N LEU A 21 -2.82 -13.83 -1.39
CA LEU A 21 -3.86 -13.35 -0.47
C LEU A 21 -3.31 -12.29 0.49
N VAL A 22 -2.14 -12.55 1.10
CA VAL A 22 -1.52 -11.62 2.05
C VAL A 22 -1.14 -10.32 1.34
N CYS A 23 -0.45 -10.39 0.21
CA CYS A 23 -0.05 -9.20 -0.54
C CYS A 23 -1.27 -8.41 -1.06
N TRP A 24 -2.32 -9.11 -1.48
CA TRP A 24 -3.58 -8.51 -1.91
C TRP A 24 -4.27 -7.75 -0.77
N MET A 25 -4.33 -8.36 0.43
CA MET A 25 -4.90 -7.70 1.62
C MET A 25 -4.09 -6.47 2.02
N ILE A 26 -2.76 -6.57 1.99
CA ILE A 26 -1.87 -5.43 2.25
C ILE A 26 -2.17 -4.30 1.25
N TRP A 27 -2.35 -4.65 -0.03
CA TRP A 27 -2.65 -3.68 -1.10
C TRP A 27 -4.00 -3.01 -0.90
N ILE A 28 -5.03 -3.77 -0.48
CA ILE A 28 -6.36 -3.22 -0.12
C ILE A 28 -6.23 -2.19 1.00
N LEU A 29 -5.54 -2.56 2.09
CA LEU A 29 -5.41 -1.70 3.27
C LEU A 29 -4.60 -0.44 2.94
N ASN A 30 -3.56 -0.57 2.12
CA ASN A 30 -2.73 0.55 1.65
C ASN A 30 -3.58 1.52 0.82
N ALA A 31 -4.34 1.00 -0.15
CA ALA A 31 -5.22 1.81 -0.98
C ALA A 31 -6.31 2.49 -0.15
N TYR A 32 -6.90 1.75 0.79
CA TYR A 32 -7.91 2.29 1.72
C TYR A 32 -7.34 3.47 2.51
N ASP A 33 -6.17 3.29 3.14
CA ASP A 33 -5.55 4.34 3.97
C ASP A 33 -5.22 5.59 3.15
N ARG A 34 -4.71 5.41 1.94
CA ARG A 34 -4.38 6.51 1.03
C ARG A 34 -5.63 7.30 0.62
N GLU A 35 -6.64 6.57 0.19
CA GLU A 35 -7.88 7.16 -0.34
C GLU A 35 -8.72 7.83 0.76
N ILE A 36 -8.78 7.24 1.97
CA ILE A 36 -9.59 7.80 3.06
C ILE A 36 -9.05 9.18 3.48
N VAL A 37 -7.73 9.36 3.51
CA VAL A 37 -7.11 10.64 3.87
C VAL A 37 -7.48 11.72 2.84
N LEU A 38 -7.42 11.38 1.55
CA LEU A 38 -7.80 12.32 0.47
C LEU A 38 -9.28 12.69 0.55
N ARG A 39 -10.15 11.71 0.81
CA ARG A 39 -11.61 11.95 0.92
C ARG A 39 -11.96 12.77 2.16
N LEU A 40 -11.20 12.63 3.24
CA LEU A 40 -11.37 13.43 4.45
C LEU A 40 -10.73 14.83 4.33
N GLY A 41 -10.17 15.18 3.18
CA GLY A 41 -9.54 16.47 2.92
C GLY A 41 -10.34 17.66 3.41
N PRO A 42 -11.64 17.80 3.06
CA PRO A 42 -12.44 18.94 3.56
C PRO A 42 -12.55 18.99 5.09
N THR A 43 -12.68 17.84 5.75
CA THR A 43 -12.73 17.74 7.22
C THR A 43 -11.38 18.13 7.84
N ILE A 44 -10.29 17.63 7.25
CA ILE A 44 -8.91 17.93 7.71
C ILE A 44 -8.62 19.43 7.53
N SER A 45 -8.99 19.98 6.36
CA SER A 45 -8.81 21.42 6.07
C SER A 45 -9.55 22.28 7.08
N LYS A 46 -10.79 21.93 7.39
CA LYS A 46 -11.59 22.63 8.40
C LYS A 46 -10.96 22.52 9.80
N HIS A 47 -10.43 21.35 10.16
CA HIS A 47 -9.83 21.11 11.48
C HIS A 47 -8.57 21.95 11.70
N PHE A 48 -7.75 22.12 10.65
CA PHE A 48 -6.48 22.84 10.72
C PHE A 48 -6.57 24.27 10.14
N ASP A 49 -7.78 24.72 9.78
CA ASP A 49 -8.05 26.06 9.20
C ASP A 49 -7.21 26.31 7.93
N LEU A 50 -7.21 25.33 7.01
CA LEU A 50 -6.43 25.40 5.77
C LEU A 50 -7.29 25.87 4.59
N SER A 51 -6.73 26.75 3.77
CA SER A 51 -7.32 27.06 2.46
C SER A 51 -7.19 25.85 1.52
N ALA A 52 -7.94 25.86 0.42
CA ALA A 52 -7.87 24.81 -0.59
C ALA A 52 -6.45 24.63 -1.15
N ASP A 53 -5.73 25.73 -1.39
CA ASP A 53 -4.36 25.71 -1.91
C ASP A 53 -3.39 25.10 -0.88
N GLN A 54 -3.57 25.44 0.39
CA GLN A 54 -2.75 24.88 1.49
C GLN A 54 -2.99 23.37 1.62
N TRP A 55 -4.26 22.94 1.57
CA TRP A 55 -4.56 21.50 1.58
C TRP A 55 -3.95 20.80 0.35
N GLY A 56 -4.06 21.40 -0.82
CA GLY A 56 -3.45 20.87 -2.06
C GLY A 56 -1.95 20.66 -1.89
N THR A 57 -1.26 21.64 -1.24
CA THR A 57 0.17 21.54 -0.95
C THR A 57 0.46 20.38 0.01
N VAL A 58 -0.29 20.29 1.11
CA VAL A 58 -0.15 19.19 2.10
C VAL A 58 -0.34 17.84 1.42
N ALA A 59 -1.42 17.69 0.65
CA ALA A 59 -1.73 16.44 -0.06
C ALA A 59 -0.59 16.08 -1.05
N THR A 60 -0.06 17.07 -1.76
CA THR A 60 1.06 16.87 -2.70
C THR A 60 2.31 16.38 -1.96
N VAL A 61 2.70 17.01 -0.88
CA VAL A 61 3.88 16.62 -0.07
C VAL A 61 3.72 15.17 0.43
N VAL A 62 2.54 14.87 0.96
CA VAL A 62 2.22 13.53 1.50
C VAL A 62 2.28 12.48 0.38
N MET A 63 1.75 12.79 -0.81
CA MET A 63 1.77 11.84 -1.94
C MET A 63 3.16 11.68 -2.56
N LEU A 64 3.96 12.78 -2.64
CA LEU A 64 5.34 12.70 -3.13
C LEU A 64 6.20 11.78 -2.26
N ALA A 65 5.94 11.72 -0.95
CA ALA A 65 6.66 10.83 -0.03
C ALA A 65 6.56 9.37 -0.47
N LEU A 66 5.42 8.95 -1.03
CA LEU A 66 5.24 7.60 -1.55
C LEU A 66 6.20 7.33 -2.72
N ALA A 67 6.27 8.26 -3.68
CA ALA A 67 7.09 8.12 -4.89
C ALA A 67 8.60 8.14 -4.58
N VAL A 68 9.01 8.85 -3.53
CA VAL A 68 10.44 9.02 -3.19
C VAL A 68 11.12 7.69 -2.90
N LEU A 69 10.46 6.76 -2.20
CA LEU A 69 11.06 5.47 -1.86
C LEU A 69 10.67 4.32 -2.78
N ASP A 70 9.84 4.55 -3.78
CA ASP A 70 9.41 3.51 -4.73
C ASP A 70 10.64 2.90 -5.47
N ILE A 71 11.46 3.74 -6.09
CA ILE A 71 12.66 3.29 -6.83
C ILE A 71 13.76 2.77 -5.88
N PRO A 72 14.24 3.55 -4.90
CA PRO A 72 15.28 3.03 -4.00
C PRO A 72 14.81 1.81 -3.20
N GLY A 73 13.53 1.74 -2.84
CA GLY A 73 12.93 0.59 -2.15
C GLY A 73 13.01 -0.68 -2.99
N SER A 74 12.69 -0.56 -4.29
CA SER A 74 12.78 -1.68 -5.25
C SER A 74 14.22 -2.20 -5.33
N ILE A 75 15.19 -1.31 -5.52
CA ILE A 75 16.60 -1.65 -5.65
C ILE A 75 17.09 -2.35 -4.37
N TRP A 76 16.74 -1.81 -3.21
CA TRP A 76 17.16 -2.38 -1.93
C TRP A 76 16.53 -3.77 -1.73
N SER A 77 15.24 -3.90 -2.02
CA SER A 77 14.52 -5.17 -1.92
C SER A 77 15.19 -6.26 -2.79
N ASP A 78 15.59 -5.89 -4.01
CA ASP A 78 16.25 -6.82 -4.93
C ASP A 78 17.64 -7.24 -4.42
N ARG A 79 18.39 -6.32 -3.83
CA ARG A 79 19.68 -6.60 -3.21
C ARG A 79 19.56 -7.49 -1.98
N TYR A 80 18.49 -7.33 -1.21
CA TYR A 80 18.23 -8.13 0.00
C TYR A 80 17.99 -9.60 -0.37
N GLY A 81 17.33 -9.84 -1.51
CA GLY A 81 17.12 -11.17 -2.09
C GLY A 81 15.65 -11.58 -2.12
N GLY A 82 15.37 -12.57 -2.94
CA GLY A 82 14.02 -13.03 -3.21
C GLY A 82 13.47 -14.07 -2.23
N GLY A 83 12.24 -14.49 -2.49
CA GLY A 83 11.55 -15.52 -1.73
C GLY A 83 11.34 -15.17 -0.25
N TRP A 84 11.75 -16.06 0.63
CA TRP A 84 11.59 -15.86 2.09
C TRP A 84 12.35 -14.65 2.63
N LYS A 85 13.47 -14.27 2.02
CA LYS A 85 14.22 -13.07 2.42
C LYS A 85 13.37 -11.82 2.16
N ARG A 86 12.76 -11.73 0.97
CA ARG A 86 11.88 -10.62 0.61
C ARG A 86 10.66 -10.56 1.52
N ALA A 87 10.04 -11.71 1.82
CA ALA A 87 8.90 -11.79 2.74
C ALA A 87 9.27 -11.28 4.14
N ARG A 88 10.44 -11.69 4.66
CA ARG A 88 10.93 -11.23 5.97
C ARG A 88 11.23 -9.73 5.99
N PHE A 89 11.64 -9.17 4.87
CA PHE A 89 11.86 -7.73 4.71
C PHE A 89 10.53 -6.97 4.69
N GLN A 90 9.53 -7.52 4.02
CA GLN A 90 8.21 -6.90 3.87
C GLN A 90 7.45 -6.77 5.21
N VAL A 91 7.56 -7.79 6.10
CA VAL A 91 6.79 -7.82 7.35
C VAL A 91 7.06 -6.60 8.24
N PRO A 92 8.32 -6.30 8.66
CA PRO A 92 8.55 -5.13 9.52
C PRO A 92 8.21 -3.82 8.82
N LEU A 93 8.36 -3.74 7.50
CA LEU A 93 8.01 -2.56 6.72
C LEU A 93 6.50 -2.29 6.80
N VAL A 94 5.69 -3.33 6.55
CA VAL A 94 4.21 -3.23 6.61
C VAL A 94 3.77 -2.89 8.04
N LEU A 95 4.32 -3.56 9.04
CA LEU A 95 3.99 -3.29 10.45
C LEU A 95 4.36 -1.85 10.83
N GLY A 96 5.50 -1.37 10.35
CA GLY A 96 5.98 -0.01 10.63
C GLY A 96 5.01 1.06 10.12
N TYR A 97 4.69 1.03 8.82
CA TYR A 97 3.80 2.07 8.29
C TYR A 97 2.34 1.89 8.75
N THR A 98 1.90 0.66 9.03
CA THR A 98 0.57 0.41 9.60
C THR A 98 0.49 1.00 11.01
N ALA A 99 1.55 0.84 11.82
CA ALA A 99 1.63 1.46 13.14
C ALA A 99 1.57 2.99 13.05
N LEU A 100 2.30 3.59 12.10
CA LEU A 100 2.26 5.04 11.87
C LEU A 100 0.86 5.50 11.45
N SER A 101 0.19 4.74 10.57
CA SER A 101 -1.18 5.04 10.16
C SER A 101 -2.12 4.99 11.36
N PHE A 102 -2.02 3.95 12.18
CA PHE A 102 -2.81 3.82 13.42
C PHE A 102 -2.55 5.00 14.37
N LEU A 103 -1.27 5.35 14.58
CA LEU A 103 -0.88 6.46 15.45
C LEU A 103 -1.44 7.81 14.95
N SER A 104 -1.58 7.98 13.64
CA SER A 104 -2.14 9.22 13.07
C SER A 104 -3.62 9.43 13.40
N GLY A 105 -4.31 8.39 13.89
CA GLY A 105 -5.69 8.47 14.36
C GLY A 105 -5.83 9.05 15.78
N PHE A 106 -4.72 9.19 16.52
CA PHE A 106 -4.78 9.72 17.89
C PHE A 106 -4.52 11.22 17.91
N LYS A 107 -5.50 11.98 18.39
CA LYS A 107 -5.40 13.46 18.50
C LYS A 107 -4.14 13.90 19.27
N ALA A 108 -3.71 13.12 20.26
CA ALA A 108 -2.51 13.43 21.05
C ALA A 108 -1.23 13.46 20.17
N LEU A 109 -1.20 12.69 19.09
CA LEU A 109 -0.02 12.57 18.22
C LEU A 109 -0.16 13.35 16.91
N SER A 110 -1.39 13.55 16.43
CA SER A 110 -1.69 14.22 15.15
C SER A 110 -2.41 15.55 15.35
N GLY A 111 -2.40 16.09 16.57
CA GLY A 111 -3.16 17.30 16.92
C GLY A 111 -2.61 18.60 16.33
N SER A 112 -1.37 18.61 15.86
CA SER A 112 -0.83 19.75 15.10
C SER A 112 -0.69 19.37 13.62
N LEU A 113 -0.79 20.37 12.74
CA LEU A 113 -0.62 20.14 11.30
C LEU A 113 0.75 19.51 10.99
N ALA A 114 1.81 20.00 11.66
CA ALA A 114 3.18 19.48 11.44
C ALA A 114 3.29 17.99 11.82
N SER A 115 2.73 17.60 12.97
CA SER A 115 2.77 16.19 13.39
C SER A 115 1.89 15.31 12.51
N PHE A 116 0.74 15.81 12.07
CA PHE A 116 -0.11 15.09 11.09
C PHE A 116 0.65 14.83 9.78
N ILE A 117 1.27 15.89 9.22
CA ILE A 117 2.06 15.77 7.98
C ILE A 117 3.22 14.78 8.18
N ALA A 118 3.96 14.88 9.29
CA ALA A 118 5.10 13.98 9.57
C ALA A 118 4.67 12.52 9.63
N LEU A 119 3.56 12.23 10.30
CA LEU A 119 3.01 10.87 10.38
C LEU A 119 2.58 10.37 8.99
N ARG A 120 1.87 11.19 8.22
CA ARG A 120 1.41 10.83 6.88
C ARG A 120 2.57 10.64 5.90
N VAL A 121 3.60 11.47 5.98
CA VAL A 121 4.84 11.31 5.19
C VAL A 121 5.50 9.97 5.56
N GLY A 122 5.61 9.66 6.86
CA GLY A 122 6.16 8.38 7.33
C GLY A 122 5.39 7.17 6.80
N VAL A 123 4.06 7.24 6.83
CA VAL A 123 3.18 6.19 6.28
C VAL A 123 3.46 6.00 4.78
N ASN A 124 3.50 7.11 4.02
CA ASN A 124 3.65 7.04 2.57
C ASN A 124 5.07 6.63 2.15
N LEU A 125 6.10 7.03 2.90
CA LEU A 125 7.46 6.53 2.66
C LEU A 125 7.51 5.01 2.82
N GLY A 126 6.90 4.48 3.88
CA GLY A 126 6.82 3.04 4.12
C GLY A 126 5.99 2.31 3.07
N ALA A 127 4.86 2.89 2.69
CA ALA A 127 3.96 2.32 1.67
C ALA A 127 4.62 2.31 0.29
N GLY A 128 5.28 3.41 -0.11
CA GLY A 128 6.00 3.51 -1.38
C GLY A 128 7.12 2.48 -1.48
N TRP A 129 7.81 2.23 -0.37
CA TRP A 129 8.82 1.18 -0.32
C TRP A 129 8.16 -0.21 -0.40
N GLY A 130 7.04 -0.40 0.30
CA GLY A 130 6.35 -1.69 0.40
C GLY A 130 5.66 -2.14 -0.88
N GLU A 131 5.23 -1.20 -1.71
CA GLU A 131 4.46 -1.47 -2.93
C GLU A 131 5.25 -2.35 -3.92
N PRO A 132 6.47 -1.96 -4.38
CA PRO A 132 7.22 -2.82 -5.31
C PRO A 132 7.67 -4.14 -4.66
N VAL A 133 7.90 -4.16 -3.34
CA VAL A 133 8.23 -5.39 -2.60
C VAL A 133 7.06 -6.38 -2.68
N GLY A 134 5.83 -5.90 -2.49
CA GLY A 134 4.61 -6.73 -2.56
C GLY A 134 4.39 -7.32 -3.95
N VAL A 135 4.57 -6.50 -4.99
CA VAL A 135 4.45 -6.93 -6.40
C VAL A 135 5.50 -8.02 -6.71
N SER A 136 6.77 -7.77 -6.34
CA SER A 136 7.86 -8.71 -6.57
C SER A 136 7.62 -10.02 -5.79
N ASN A 137 7.17 -9.92 -4.53
CA ASN A 137 6.86 -11.07 -3.70
C ASN A 137 5.76 -11.93 -4.36
N THR A 138 4.68 -11.29 -4.83
CA THR A 138 3.62 -12.00 -5.56
C THR A 138 4.19 -12.72 -6.79
N ALA A 139 4.98 -12.03 -7.62
CA ALA A 139 5.53 -12.59 -8.86
C ALA A 139 6.45 -13.80 -8.61
N GLU A 140 7.25 -13.75 -7.55
CA GLU A 140 8.25 -14.79 -7.24
C GLU A 140 7.62 -16.12 -6.84
N TRP A 141 6.47 -16.10 -6.15
CA TRP A 141 5.81 -17.32 -5.68
C TRP A 141 4.94 -17.99 -6.75
N TRP A 142 4.83 -17.38 -7.94
CA TRP A 142 3.97 -17.90 -9.02
C TRP A 142 4.78 -18.35 -10.22
N PRO A 143 4.38 -19.46 -10.87
CA PRO A 143 5.00 -19.90 -12.12
C PRO A 143 4.91 -18.80 -13.18
N VAL A 144 5.93 -18.70 -14.02
CA VAL A 144 6.05 -17.65 -15.05
C VAL A 144 4.76 -17.54 -15.89
N GLU A 145 4.20 -18.70 -16.25
CA GLU A 145 3.01 -18.80 -17.12
C GLU A 145 1.75 -18.21 -16.45
N ARG A 146 1.75 -18.08 -15.12
CA ARG A 146 0.58 -17.62 -14.36
C ARG A 146 0.83 -16.32 -13.58
N ARG A 147 2.00 -15.71 -13.74
CA ARG A 147 2.33 -14.45 -13.09
C ARG A 147 1.37 -13.33 -13.48
N GLY A 148 0.95 -13.28 -14.77
CA GLY A 148 -0.02 -12.30 -15.24
C GLY A 148 -1.33 -12.36 -14.46
N PHE A 149 -1.85 -13.59 -14.25
CA PHE A 149 -3.05 -13.80 -13.43
C PHE A 149 -2.82 -13.30 -11.99
N ALA A 150 -1.70 -13.73 -11.37
CA ALA A 150 -1.42 -13.39 -9.96
C ALA A 150 -1.28 -11.88 -9.77
N LEU A 151 -0.57 -11.20 -10.67
CA LEU A 151 -0.38 -9.75 -10.61
C LEU A 151 -1.69 -9.00 -10.90
N GLY A 152 -2.47 -9.49 -11.87
CA GLY A 152 -3.80 -8.92 -12.14
C GLY A 152 -4.70 -9.03 -10.90
N ALA A 153 -4.74 -10.22 -10.29
CA ALA A 153 -5.51 -10.43 -9.05
C ALA A 153 -5.00 -9.52 -7.91
N HIS A 154 -3.67 -9.43 -7.74
CA HIS A 154 -3.04 -8.53 -6.74
C HIS A 154 -3.54 -7.09 -6.92
N HIS A 155 -3.50 -6.59 -8.17
CA HIS A 155 -3.85 -5.19 -8.44
C HIS A 155 -5.35 -4.89 -8.28
N THR A 156 -6.26 -5.89 -8.26
CA THR A 156 -7.67 -5.65 -7.91
C THR A 156 -7.82 -5.14 -6.48
N GLY A 157 -6.80 -5.31 -5.63
CA GLY A 157 -6.82 -4.79 -4.27
C GLY A 157 -6.97 -3.27 -4.21
N TYR A 158 -6.36 -2.53 -5.17
CA TYR A 158 -6.44 -1.06 -5.16
C TYR A 158 -7.90 -0.56 -5.31
N PRO A 159 -8.63 -0.91 -6.39
CA PRO A 159 -10.03 -0.44 -6.49
C PRO A 159 -10.92 -0.92 -5.35
N ILE A 160 -10.65 -2.09 -4.77
CA ILE A 160 -11.41 -2.57 -3.59
C ILE A 160 -11.14 -1.66 -2.39
N GLY A 161 -9.87 -1.35 -2.11
CA GLY A 161 -9.49 -0.43 -1.01
C GLY A 161 -10.11 0.96 -1.19
N ALA A 162 -10.03 1.48 -2.43
CA ALA A 162 -10.63 2.79 -2.79
C ALA A 162 -12.15 2.77 -2.59
N MET A 163 -12.80 1.68 -3.00
CA MET A 163 -14.25 1.50 -2.81
C MET A 163 -14.61 1.49 -1.31
N LEU A 164 -13.86 0.74 -0.52
CA LEU A 164 -14.09 0.65 0.94
C LEU A 164 -13.93 2.03 1.61
N SER A 165 -12.93 2.81 1.19
CA SER A 165 -12.74 4.19 1.72
C SER A 165 -13.94 5.08 1.39
N GLY A 166 -14.52 4.89 0.21
CA GLY A 166 -15.74 5.60 -0.20
C GLY A 166 -16.94 5.22 0.66
N ILE A 167 -17.12 3.96 0.91
CA ILE A 167 -18.20 3.44 1.77
C ILE A 167 -18.09 4.00 3.18
N VAL A 168 -16.91 3.97 3.73
CA VAL A 168 -16.67 4.55 5.07
C VAL A 168 -16.93 6.06 5.07
N UNK A 169 -16.53 6.76 4.10
CA UNK A 169 -16.79 8.13 4.03
C UNK A 169 -18.23 8.39 3.96
N UNK A 170 -18.97 7.45 3.44
CA UNK A 170 -20.34 7.66 3.36
C UNK A 170 -21.03 7.33 4.66
N UNK A 171 -20.51 6.59 5.33
CA UNK A 171 -20.97 6.20 6.59
C UNK A 171 -20.67 7.24 7.57
N UNK A 172 -19.65 7.89 7.44
CA UNK A 172 -19.30 8.90 8.30
C UNK A 172 -20.09 10.16 8.09
N UNK A 173 -20.41 10.35 6.93
CA UNK A 173 -21.22 11.42 6.61
C UNK A 173 -22.64 11.24 6.93
N UNK A 174 -23.03 10.12 7.11
CA UNK A 174 -24.36 9.82 7.51
C UNK A 174 -24.62 9.90 8.96
N VAL A 175 -23.62 9.84 9.80
CA VAL A 175 -23.79 9.84 11.29
C VAL A 175 -23.54 11.22 11.92
N SER A 176 -22.80 12.08 11.27
CA SER A 176 -22.46 13.45 11.72
C SER A 176 -23.60 14.44 11.52
#